data_708981335a52661d7f7a650754800bfc
#
_entry.id   708981335a52661d7f7a650754800bfc
#
_cell.length_a   1.000
_cell.length_b   1.000
_cell.length_c   1.000
_cell.angle_alpha   90.00
_cell.angle_beta   90.00
_cell.angle_gamma   90.00
#
_symmetry.space_group_name_H-M   'P 1'
#
loop_
_entity.id
_entity.type
_entity.pdbx_description
1 polymer ?
#
loop_
_entity_poly.entity_id
_entity_poly.type
_entity_poly.pdbx_seq_one_letter_code
_entity_poly.pdbx_strand_id
1 'polypeptide(L)'
;YPSMMIKRDMMGQDIAPTDASGSEWFSTQYTASVALGPQFAACQMPWTYYYGWIKSCNNVLKSYGGENVSENHYTGVGIAYALRAMYYLDLVRTYGAETYAKNKQAETVPMVTEVDAADMTKNPRMTNEAAFAFILSDLDQAEKYLADYQRSDKTTPDLSVVYGLKARA
;
A
#
# COMPACT_ATOMS: atom_id res chain seq x y z
N TYR A 1 -10.54 8.97 -0.06
CA TYR A 1 -11.92 8.50 -0.09
C TYR A 1 -12.33 8.04 1.31
N PRO A 2 -13.13 8.87 2.06
CA PRO A 2 -13.53 8.57 3.44
C PRO A 2 -14.22 7.20 3.57
N SER A 3 -15.01 6.82 2.57
CA SER A 3 -15.77 5.56 2.56
C SER A 3 -14.90 4.29 2.61
N MET A 4 -13.67 4.33 2.10
CA MET A 4 -12.75 3.17 2.20
C MET A 4 -12.20 2.99 3.61
N MET A 5 -11.87 4.07 4.28
CA MET A 5 -11.39 4.04 5.66
C MET A 5 -12.50 3.59 6.61
N ILE A 6 -13.69 4.17 6.47
CA ILE A 6 -14.86 3.80 7.27
C ILE A 6 -15.20 2.30 7.11
N LYS A 7 -15.10 1.73 5.90
CA LYS A 7 -15.34 0.30 5.70
C LYS A 7 -14.46 -0.59 6.56
N ARG A 8 -13.17 -0.27 6.64
CA ARG A 8 -12.22 -1.04 7.44
C ARG A 8 -12.56 -0.99 8.93
N ASP A 9 -12.95 0.18 9.40
CA ASP A 9 -13.34 0.40 10.80
C ASP A 9 -14.67 -0.30 11.12
N MET A 10 -15.62 -0.32 10.16
CA MET A 10 -16.90 -1.02 10.29
C MET A 10 -16.81 -2.54 10.25
N MET A 11 -15.77 -3.09 9.63
CA MET A 11 -15.47 -4.53 9.70
C MET A 11 -14.78 -4.92 11.01
N GLY A 12 -14.38 -3.93 11.79
CA GLY A 12 -13.80 -4.09 13.13
C GLY A 12 -14.88 -4.14 14.22
N GLN A 13 -14.43 -3.92 15.46
CA GLN A 13 -15.31 -3.94 16.65
C GLN A 13 -15.69 -2.53 17.13
N ASP A 14 -15.10 -1.49 16.56
CA ASP A 14 -15.20 -0.12 17.09
C ASP A 14 -16.42 0.65 16.59
N ILE A 15 -16.99 0.24 15.45
CA ILE A 15 -18.16 0.90 14.84
C ILE A 15 -19.24 -0.13 14.52
N ALA A 16 -20.42 0.08 15.10
CA ALA A 16 -21.61 -0.71 14.77
C ALA A 16 -22.57 0.13 13.90
N PRO A 17 -22.82 -0.25 12.65
CA PRO A 17 -23.83 0.41 11.83
C PRO A 17 -25.24 0.07 12.36
N THR A 18 -26.11 1.07 12.40
CA THR A 18 -27.50 0.86 12.71
C THR A 18 -28.31 0.66 11.41
N ASP A 19 -29.38 -0.09 11.46
CA ASP A 19 -30.34 -0.30 10.35
C ASP A 19 -31.15 0.93 9.97
N ALA A 20 -30.78 2.13 10.48
CA ALA A 20 -31.46 3.35 10.14
C ALA A 20 -31.33 3.65 8.65
N SER A 21 -32.44 4.00 8.05
CA SER A 21 -32.64 4.27 6.63
C SER A 21 -31.49 5.03 5.95
N GLY A 22 -30.98 4.49 4.85
CA GLY A 22 -29.90 5.06 4.04
C GLY A 22 -28.50 4.49 4.33
N SER A 23 -28.35 3.63 5.34
CA SER A 23 -27.08 3.02 5.72
C SER A 23 -26.92 1.56 5.29
N GLU A 24 -27.81 1.03 4.46
CA GLU A 24 -27.77 -0.36 3.97
C GLU A 24 -26.41 -0.74 3.37
N TRP A 25 -25.77 0.22 2.75
CA TRP A 25 -24.45 0.04 2.17
C TRP A 25 -23.37 -0.29 3.22
N PHE A 26 -23.53 0.20 4.43
CA PHE A 26 -22.63 -0.08 5.55
C PHE A 26 -23.03 -1.34 6.33
N SER A 27 -24.31 -1.64 6.48
CA SER A 27 -24.78 -2.85 7.18
C SER A 27 -24.34 -4.12 6.45
N THR A 28 -24.33 -4.14 5.11
CA THR A 28 -23.81 -5.24 4.31
C THR A 28 -22.30 -5.45 4.45
N GLN A 29 -21.53 -4.41 4.79
CA GLN A 29 -20.10 -4.52 5.04
C GLN A 29 -19.81 -5.13 6.42
N TYR A 30 -20.63 -4.84 7.42
CA TYR A 30 -20.49 -5.38 8.77
C TYR A 30 -20.62 -6.90 8.80
N THR A 31 -21.51 -7.47 8.00
CA THR A 31 -21.67 -8.92 7.93
C THR A 31 -20.54 -9.65 7.21
N ALA A 32 -19.58 -8.94 6.66
CA ALA A 32 -18.36 -9.41 5.98
C ALA A 32 -18.57 -10.48 4.88
N SER A 33 -19.62 -11.31 4.99
CA SER A 33 -19.85 -12.45 4.11
C SER A 33 -20.41 -12.08 2.73
N VAL A 34 -21.13 -10.95 2.62
CA VAL A 34 -21.89 -10.60 1.41
C VAL A 34 -21.08 -9.71 0.45
N ALA A 35 -20.09 -8.97 0.95
CA ALA A 35 -19.38 -7.93 0.16
C ALA A 35 -17.90 -8.20 -0.10
N LEU A 36 -17.41 -9.41 0.20
CA LEU A 36 -16.00 -9.78 0.05
C LEU A 36 -15.69 -10.62 -1.22
N GLY A 37 -16.63 -10.72 -2.15
CA GLY A 37 -16.37 -11.35 -3.44
C GLY A 37 -15.62 -10.40 -4.42
N PRO A 38 -14.87 -10.97 -5.38
CA PRO A 38 -14.09 -10.17 -6.34
C PRO A 38 -14.95 -9.27 -7.24
N GLN A 39 -16.24 -9.52 -7.35
CA GLN A 39 -17.21 -8.73 -8.11
C GLN A 39 -17.64 -7.43 -7.37
N PHE A 40 -17.39 -7.33 -6.07
CA PHE A 40 -17.84 -6.19 -5.29
C PHE A 40 -16.84 -5.04 -5.27
N ALA A 41 -17.35 -3.82 -5.37
CA ALA A 41 -16.55 -2.59 -5.33
C ALA A 41 -15.70 -2.51 -4.05
N ALA A 42 -16.16 -3.06 -2.95
CA ALA A 42 -15.41 -3.11 -1.70
C ALA A 42 -14.03 -3.79 -1.83
N CYS A 43 -13.94 -4.83 -2.67
CA CYS A 43 -12.70 -5.54 -2.92
C CYS A 43 -11.93 -4.96 -4.12
N GLN A 44 -12.63 -4.48 -5.15
CA GLN A 44 -11.99 -3.97 -6.36
C GLN A 44 -11.35 -2.59 -6.18
N MET A 45 -12.04 -1.69 -5.46
CA MET A 45 -11.60 -0.29 -5.34
C MET A 45 -10.23 -0.15 -4.66
N PRO A 46 -9.96 -0.76 -3.49
CA PRO A 46 -8.63 -0.66 -2.88
C PRO A 46 -7.54 -1.20 -3.80
N TRP A 47 -7.77 -2.35 -4.43
CA TRP A 47 -6.83 -2.94 -5.39
C TRP A 47 -6.50 -1.96 -6.52
N THR A 48 -7.52 -1.43 -7.18
CA THR A 48 -7.36 -0.53 -8.33
C THR A 48 -6.65 0.77 -7.95
N TYR A 49 -7.03 1.37 -6.81
CA TYR A 49 -6.41 2.62 -6.37
C TYR A 49 -4.96 2.44 -5.94
N TYR A 50 -4.66 1.44 -5.14
CA TYR A 50 -3.28 1.21 -4.70
C TYR A 50 -2.35 0.90 -5.87
N TYR A 51 -2.75 0.05 -6.81
CA TYR A 51 -1.93 -0.19 -8.01
C TYR A 51 -1.83 1.01 -8.93
N GLY A 52 -2.86 1.86 -9.00
CA GLY A 52 -2.79 3.14 -9.70
C GLY A 52 -1.75 4.08 -9.09
N TRP A 53 -1.71 4.17 -7.76
CA TRP A 53 -0.72 4.99 -7.05
C TRP A 53 0.68 4.39 -7.11
N ILE A 54 0.82 3.07 -7.01
CA ILE A 54 2.09 2.36 -7.22
C ILE A 54 2.63 2.65 -8.63
N LYS A 55 1.77 2.62 -9.65
CA LYS A 55 2.17 3.01 -11.01
C LYS A 55 2.72 4.43 -11.07
N SER A 56 2.12 5.37 -10.35
CA SER A 56 2.62 6.75 -10.28
C SER A 56 3.99 6.81 -9.60
N CYS A 57 4.19 6.09 -8.49
CA CYS A 57 5.52 5.99 -7.85
C CYS A 57 6.56 5.36 -8.80
N ASN A 58 6.20 4.27 -9.48
CA ASN A 58 7.07 3.60 -10.45
C ASN A 58 7.47 4.52 -11.61
N ASN A 59 6.57 5.39 -12.08
CA ASN A 59 6.90 6.38 -13.11
C ASN A 59 7.96 7.39 -12.62
N VAL A 60 7.85 7.87 -11.38
CA VAL A 60 8.86 8.74 -10.78
C VAL A 60 10.20 8.01 -10.66
N LEU A 61 10.19 6.78 -10.15
CA LEU A 61 11.40 5.98 -9.97
C LEU A 61 12.06 5.62 -11.31
N LYS A 62 11.27 5.35 -12.33
CA LYS A 62 11.77 5.10 -13.70
C LYS A 62 12.47 6.34 -14.30
N SER A 63 11.93 7.53 -14.03
CA SER A 63 12.43 8.77 -14.63
C SER A 63 13.62 9.34 -13.88
N TYR A 64 13.66 9.22 -12.56
CA TYR A 64 14.60 9.92 -11.68
C TYR A 64 15.32 9.02 -10.67
N GLY A 65 14.91 7.76 -10.53
CA GLY A 65 15.53 6.77 -9.65
C GLY A 65 16.76 6.12 -10.29
N GLY A 66 17.25 5.04 -9.67
CA GLY A 66 18.41 4.28 -10.12
C GLY A 66 19.66 4.51 -9.27
N GLU A 67 20.83 4.11 -9.78
CA GLU A 67 22.08 4.14 -9.01
C GLU A 67 22.60 5.56 -8.77
N ASN A 68 22.39 6.47 -9.74
CA ASN A 68 22.94 7.83 -9.73
C ASN A 68 21.81 8.88 -9.73
N VAL A 69 21.07 8.96 -8.63
CA VAL A 69 20.02 9.97 -8.45
C VAL A 69 20.69 11.34 -8.24
N SER A 70 20.26 12.35 -8.99
CA SER A 70 20.68 13.73 -8.77
C SER A 70 20.11 14.27 -7.45
N GLU A 71 20.88 15.06 -6.71
CA GLU A 71 20.46 15.68 -5.44
C GLU A 71 19.15 16.46 -5.55
N ASN A 72 18.93 17.13 -6.68
CA ASN A 72 17.68 17.85 -6.94
C ASN A 72 16.43 16.96 -6.97
N HIS A 73 16.60 15.65 -7.13
CA HIS A 73 15.51 14.67 -7.18
C HIS A 73 15.40 13.81 -5.90
N TYR A 74 16.30 13.95 -4.93
CA TYR A 74 16.31 13.13 -3.71
C TYR A 74 14.96 13.13 -3.01
N THR A 75 14.39 14.29 -2.75
CA THR A 75 13.09 14.39 -2.08
C THR A 75 11.98 13.66 -2.85
N GLY A 76 11.86 13.88 -4.16
CA GLY A 76 10.84 13.23 -4.99
C GLY A 76 11.00 11.71 -5.07
N VAL A 77 12.24 11.24 -5.22
CA VAL A 77 12.58 9.82 -5.26
C VAL A 77 12.33 9.16 -3.89
N GLY A 78 12.75 9.80 -2.80
CA GLY A 78 12.53 9.31 -1.45
C GLY A 78 11.04 9.22 -1.09
N ILE A 79 10.24 10.23 -1.46
CA ILE A 79 8.78 10.21 -1.29
C ILE A 79 8.16 9.06 -2.11
N ALA A 80 8.60 8.85 -3.35
CA ALA A 80 8.07 7.78 -4.20
C ALA A 80 8.34 6.39 -3.61
N TYR A 81 9.53 6.14 -3.08
CA TYR A 81 9.85 4.90 -2.36
C TYR A 81 9.00 4.74 -1.09
N ALA A 82 8.89 5.77 -0.24
CA ALA A 82 8.10 5.72 0.98
C ALA A 82 6.61 5.42 0.71
N LEU A 83 6.02 6.08 -0.28
CA LEU A 83 4.63 5.87 -0.67
C LEU A 83 4.42 4.50 -1.30
N ARG A 84 5.34 4.02 -2.16
CA ARG A 84 5.24 2.69 -2.75
C ARG A 84 5.26 1.61 -1.67
N ALA A 85 6.18 1.71 -0.73
CA ALA A 85 6.24 0.81 0.43
C ALA A 85 4.94 0.82 1.25
N MET A 86 4.38 2.00 1.53
CA MET A 86 3.11 2.15 2.26
C MET A 86 1.96 1.47 1.52
N TYR A 87 1.84 1.67 0.22
CA TYR A 87 0.76 1.08 -0.58
C TYR A 87 0.89 -0.44 -0.67
N TYR A 88 2.10 -0.98 -0.81
CA TYR A 88 2.31 -2.42 -0.77
C TYR A 88 2.06 -3.02 0.61
N LEU A 89 2.46 -2.34 1.68
CA LEU A 89 2.17 -2.79 3.04
C LEU A 89 0.65 -2.91 3.29
N ASP A 90 -0.12 -1.93 2.84
CA ASP A 90 -1.58 -1.97 2.95
C ASP A 90 -2.21 -3.05 2.03
N LEU A 91 -1.70 -3.24 0.80
CA LEU A 91 -2.14 -4.30 -0.10
C LEU A 91 -1.88 -5.69 0.49
N VAL A 92 -0.67 -5.95 0.98
CA VAL A 92 -0.30 -7.24 1.59
C VAL A 92 -1.17 -7.54 2.80
N ARG A 93 -1.43 -6.56 3.66
CA ARG A 93 -2.31 -6.72 4.83
C ARG A 93 -3.78 -6.92 4.47
N THR A 94 -4.22 -6.41 3.33
CA THR A 94 -5.63 -6.49 2.90
C THR A 94 -5.91 -7.75 2.09
N TYR A 95 -4.98 -8.18 1.23
CA TYR A 95 -5.20 -9.24 0.25
C TYR A 95 -4.29 -10.46 0.43
N GLY A 96 -3.37 -10.43 1.38
CA GLY A 96 -2.56 -11.60 1.72
C GLY A 96 -3.42 -12.74 2.28
N ALA A 97 -3.11 -13.98 1.88
CA ALA A 97 -3.87 -15.15 2.32
C ALA A 97 -3.71 -15.41 3.83
N GLU A 98 -2.52 -15.12 4.37
CA GLU A 98 -2.19 -15.27 5.79
C GLU A 98 -1.23 -14.16 6.23
N THR A 99 -1.15 -13.92 7.54
CA THR A 99 -0.20 -12.95 8.08
C THR A 99 1.24 -13.48 8.01
N TYR A 100 2.22 -12.56 7.95
CA TYR A 100 3.64 -12.92 7.95
C TYR A 100 4.04 -13.81 9.14
N ALA A 101 3.55 -13.47 10.34
CA ALA A 101 3.85 -14.23 11.55
C ALA A 101 3.32 -15.67 11.51
N LYS A 102 2.21 -15.91 10.79
CA LYS A 102 1.60 -17.23 10.67
C LYS A 102 2.27 -18.07 9.59
N ASN A 103 2.53 -17.48 8.43
CA ASN A 103 3.11 -18.20 7.29
C ASN A 103 3.90 -17.25 6.37
N LYS A 104 5.22 -17.33 6.45
CA LYS A 104 6.13 -16.53 5.62
C LYS A 104 6.03 -16.85 4.13
N GLN A 105 5.63 -18.09 3.78
CA GLN A 105 5.54 -18.58 2.41
C GLN A 105 4.13 -18.41 1.81
N ALA A 106 3.16 -17.88 2.57
CA ALA A 106 1.84 -17.61 2.03
C ALA A 106 1.89 -16.56 0.93
N GLU A 107 1.11 -16.78 -0.12
CA GLU A 107 1.00 -15.84 -1.23
C GLU A 107 0.29 -14.55 -0.81
N THR A 108 0.78 -13.44 -1.32
CA THR A 108 0.22 -12.10 -1.08
C THR A 108 -0.31 -11.48 -2.37
N VAL A 109 0.36 -10.47 -2.87
CA VAL A 109 -0.02 -9.68 -4.05
C VAL A 109 1.13 -9.66 -5.06
N PRO A 110 0.86 -9.44 -6.36
CA PRO A 110 1.91 -9.22 -7.34
C PRO A 110 2.71 -7.95 -7.01
N MET A 111 4.03 -8.03 -7.06
CA MET A 111 4.89 -6.86 -6.97
C MET A 111 5.22 -6.35 -8.37
N VAL A 112 4.85 -5.10 -8.65
CA VAL A 112 5.09 -4.43 -9.93
C VAL A 112 6.06 -3.28 -9.69
N THR A 113 7.24 -3.36 -10.29
CA THR A 113 8.27 -2.32 -10.19
C THR A 113 8.28 -1.44 -11.44
N GLU A 114 9.13 -0.43 -11.45
CA GLU A 114 9.39 0.43 -12.60
C GLU A 114 9.96 -0.36 -13.81
N VAL A 115 10.56 -1.52 -13.57
CA VAL A 115 11.15 -2.36 -14.62
C VAL A 115 10.09 -3.28 -15.23
N ASP A 116 9.12 -3.77 -14.41
CA ASP A 116 8.17 -4.81 -14.80
C ASP A 116 6.85 -4.27 -15.37
N ALA A 117 6.69 -2.96 -15.40
CA ALA A 117 5.41 -2.31 -15.76
C ALA A 117 4.90 -2.60 -17.19
N ALA A 118 5.71 -3.23 -18.04
CA ALA A 118 5.34 -3.46 -19.46
C ALA A 118 4.52 -4.75 -19.66
N ASP A 119 4.62 -5.74 -18.77
CA ASP A 119 3.95 -7.04 -18.93
C ASP A 119 3.36 -7.55 -17.60
N MET A 120 2.15 -7.09 -17.31
CA MET A 120 1.41 -7.47 -16.11
C MET A 120 1.09 -8.97 -16.01
N THR A 121 1.21 -9.72 -17.10
CA THR A 121 0.92 -11.17 -17.12
C THR A 121 2.04 -12.00 -16.50
N LYS A 122 3.22 -11.40 -16.33
CA LYS A 122 4.42 -12.07 -15.81
C LYS A 122 4.70 -11.83 -14.33
N ASN A 123 3.81 -11.12 -13.62
CA ASN A 123 3.99 -10.79 -12.22
C ASN A 123 3.21 -11.76 -11.32
N PRO A 124 3.79 -12.90 -10.90
CA PRO A 124 3.13 -13.81 -9.98
C PRO A 124 2.94 -13.15 -8.62
N ARG A 125 2.06 -13.72 -7.80
CA ARG A 125 1.97 -13.33 -6.40
C ARG A 125 3.26 -13.65 -5.68
N MET A 126 3.70 -12.73 -4.83
CA MET A 126 4.88 -12.94 -4.00
C MET A 126 4.49 -13.61 -2.67
N THR A 127 5.45 -14.29 -2.07
CA THR A 127 5.33 -14.76 -0.69
C THR A 127 5.35 -13.56 0.28
N ASN A 128 4.83 -13.75 1.49
CA ASN A 128 4.96 -12.77 2.56
C ASN A 128 6.43 -12.35 2.76
N GLU A 129 7.35 -13.31 2.84
CA GLU A 129 8.77 -13.03 3.05
C GLU A 129 9.35 -12.12 1.96
N ALA A 130 9.10 -12.43 0.70
CA ALA A 130 9.56 -11.62 -0.42
C ALA A 130 8.90 -10.24 -0.45
N ALA A 131 7.61 -10.16 -0.14
CA ALA A 131 6.87 -8.90 -0.11
C ALA A 131 7.37 -7.96 0.99
N PHE A 132 7.56 -8.45 2.21
CA PHE A 132 8.10 -7.64 3.30
C PHE A 132 9.56 -7.24 3.08
N ALA A 133 10.39 -8.13 2.49
CA ALA A 133 11.76 -7.77 2.10
C ALA A 133 11.77 -6.63 1.09
N PHE A 134 10.87 -6.65 0.08
CA PHE A 134 10.74 -5.57 -0.88
C PHE A 134 10.28 -4.26 -0.23
N ILE A 135 9.25 -4.31 0.64
CA ILE A 135 8.75 -3.14 1.37
C ILE A 135 9.85 -2.50 2.21
N LEU A 136 10.62 -3.31 2.94
CA LEU A 136 11.73 -2.81 3.76
C LEU A 136 12.85 -2.22 2.90
N SER A 137 13.18 -2.84 1.77
CA SER A 137 14.16 -2.29 0.80
C SER A 137 13.73 -0.91 0.28
N ASP A 138 12.46 -0.73 -0.07
CA ASP A 138 11.93 0.57 -0.46
C ASP A 138 12.03 1.60 0.67
N LEU A 139 11.74 1.20 1.91
CA LEU A 139 11.87 2.08 3.08
C LEU A 139 13.32 2.44 3.38
N ASP A 140 14.28 1.55 3.12
CA ASP A 140 15.72 1.84 3.24
C ASP A 140 16.17 2.87 2.19
N GLN A 141 15.66 2.76 0.95
CA GLN A 141 15.92 3.78 -0.07
C GLN A 141 15.25 5.13 0.30
N ALA A 142 14.03 5.10 0.82
CA ALA A 142 13.35 6.30 1.28
C ALA A 142 14.11 6.98 2.42
N GLU A 143 14.61 6.23 3.39
CA GLU A 143 15.44 6.75 4.49
C GLU A 143 16.68 7.46 3.97
N LYS A 144 17.39 6.84 3.02
CA LYS A 144 18.59 7.43 2.40
C LYS A 144 18.29 8.77 1.74
N TYR A 145 17.22 8.85 0.92
CA TYR A 145 16.94 10.05 0.13
C TYR A 145 16.18 11.15 0.90
N LEU A 146 15.53 10.82 2.02
CA LEU A 146 14.80 11.77 2.86
C LEU A 146 15.58 12.19 4.12
N ALA A 147 16.85 11.80 4.26
CA ALA A 147 17.64 12.05 5.47
C ALA A 147 17.64 13.54 5.90
N ASP A 148 17.78 14.46 4.96
CA ASP A 148 17.82 15.90 5.21
C ASP A 148 16.51 16.62 4.88
N TYR A 149 15.48 15.88 4.46
CA TYR A 149 14.20 16.47 4.08
C TYR A 149 13.30 16.73 5.30
N GLN A 150 12.84 17.96 5.42
CA GLN A 150 11.83 18.37 6.39
C GLN A 150 10.55 18.78 5.64
N ARG A 151 9.45 18.09 5.92
CA ARG A 151 8.16 18.40 5.32
C ARG A 151 7.59 19.71 5.86
N SER A 152 6.97 20.50 4.99
CA SER A 152 6.26 21.73 5.35
C SER A 152 4.88 21.46 5.97
N ASP A 153 4.29 20.33 5.64
CA ASP A 153 2.96 19.91 6.12
C ASP A 153 2.87 18.37 6.25
N LYS A 154 1.73 17.86 6.70
CA LYS A 154 1.52 16.42 6.94
C LYS A 154 1.03 15.64 5.71
N THR A 155 0.97 16.23 4.54
CA THR A 155 0.47 15.57 3.31
C THR A 155 1.54 14.75 2.61
N THR A 156 2.82 15.04 2.88
CA THR A 156 3.96 14.31 2.32
C THR A 156 4.71 13.53 3.40
N PRO A 157 5.23 12.33 3.08
CA PRO A 157 6.05 11.57 3.99
C PRO A 157 7.43 12.22 4.15
N ASP A 158 7.94 12.25 5.36
CA ASP A 158 9.31 12.55 5.74
C ASP A 158 9.95 11.35 6.44
N LEU A 159 11.14 11.53 6.99
CA LEU A 159 11.88 10.47 7.69
C LEU A 159 11.08 9.87 8.87
N SER A 160 10.26 10.68 9.57
CA SER A 160 9.44 10.19 10.67
C SER A 160 8.37 9.20 10.21
N VAL A 161 7.79 9.42 9.03
CA VAL A 161 6.83 8.49 8.40
C VAL A 161 7.53 7.21 7.96
N VAL A 162 8.74 7.30 7.41
CA VAL A 162 9.55 6.12 7.02
C VAL A 162 9.80 5.23 8.24
N TYR A 163 10.23 5.78 9.36
CA TYR A 163 10.42 5.00 10.59
C TYR A 163 9.12 4.43 11.13
N GLY A 164 8.02 5.17 11.08
CA GLY A 164 6.71 4.66 11.42
C GLY A 164 6.26 3.49 10.55
N LEU A 165 6.55 3.53 9.25
CA LEU A 165 6.26 2.43 8.32
C LEU A 165 7.15 1.21 8.56
N LYS A 166 8.45 1.41 8.83
CA LYS A 166 9.37 0.31 9.22
C LYS A 166 8.90 -0.39 10.49
N ALA A 167 8.41 0.36 11.48
CA ALA A 167 7.89 -0.21 12.71
C ALA A 167 6.57 -0.99 12.52
N ARG A 168 5.82 -0.70 11.45
CA ARG A 168 4.56 -1.40 11.10
C ARG A 168 4.78 -2.63 10.23
N ALA A 169 5.88 -2.69 9.50
CA ALA A 169 6.28 -3.80 8.65
C ALA A 169 6.95 -4.90 9.46
#